data_c7b222874b25d0c54fc5d324b7034f70
#
_entry.id   c7b222874b25d0c54fc5d324b7034f70
#
_cell.length_a   1.000
_cell.length_b   1.000
_cell.length_c   1.000
_cell.angle_alpha   90.00
_cell.angle_beta   90.00
_cell.angle_gamma   90.00
#
_symmetry.space_group_name_H-M   'P 1'
#
loop_
_entity.id
_entity.type
_entity.pdbx_description
1 polymer ?
#
loop_
_entity_poly.entity_id
_entity_poly.type
_entity_poly.pdbx_seq_one_letter_code
_entity_poly.pdbx_strand_id
1 'polypeptide(L)'
;VVLNVETLYNIWSALQGQPVTDTFVTVCGEVKQPATLRLAVGTSIVDALAAAGGVTCENPAIIHGGPVMGSLVESAEAPVTKTTKGLVALPMDHPHVRRMRRPVSVSLERAITACCQCRQCSDLCPRALLGHNIAPHKIMRAAGYALTKDPAVWTAAFLCSECGVCDTFACGADLSPRQVYRSVKAQLAAAGVKNPHKATPTPLEELVYRRVPTERLIWRMGLEPYVMGAPLVREVLLPAVVKVPLKQNAGAVSVPVVKVGERVSRGQLVAEPPPDALGARHHASVTGTVTAVGNEVSIEREA
;
A
#
# COMPACT_ATOMS: atom_id res chain seq x y z
N VAL A 1 14.32 -15.69 -8.12
CA VAL A 1 13.50 -15.03 -7.09
C VAL A 1 13.82 -13.54 -7.09
N VAL A 2 12.80 -12.69 -7.07
CA VAL A 2 12.98 -11.23 -6.96
C VAL A 2 12.57 -10.82 -5.55
N LEU A 3 13.46 -10.15 -4.83
CA LEU A 3 13.25 -9.67 -3.47
C LEU A 3 13.49 -8.16 -3.39
N ASN A 4 12.77 -7.49 -2.51
CA ASN A 4 13.07 -6.11 -2.14
C ASN A 4 14.39 -6.07 -1.36
N VAL A 5 15.21 -5.02 -1.58
CA VAL A 5 16.52 -4.87 -0.92
C VAL A 5 16.41 -4.87 0.61
N GLU A 6 15.37 -4.26 1.16
CA GLU A 6 15.13 -4.26 2.61
C GLU A 6 14.75 -5.65 3.12
N THR A 7 14.05 -6.47 2.32
CA THR A 7 13.79 -7.87 2.67
C THR A 7 15.10 -8.63 2.79
N LEU A 8 16.04 -8.42 1.85
CA LEU A 8 17.36 -9.05 1.91
C LEU A 8 18.16 -8.61 3.15
N TYR A 9 18.13 -7.31 3.46
CA TYR A 9 18.72 -6.76 4.68
C TYR A 9 18.12 -7.38 5.94
N ASN A 10 16.78 -7.50 6.00
CA ASN A 10 16.09 -8.12 7.13
C ASN A 10 16.39 -9.63 7.27
N ILE A 11 16.55 -10.35 6.16
CA ILE A 11 16.99 -11.76 6.18
C ILE A 11 18.39 -11.87 6.79
N TRP A 12 19.32 -11.03 6.34
CA TRP A 12 20.66 -10.99 6.91
C TRP A 12 20.65 -10.68 8.42
N SER A 13 19.87 -9.68 8.86
CA SER A 13 19.71 -9.34 10.27
C SER A 13 19.13 -10.50 11.10
N ALA A 14 18.14 -11.20 10.53
CA ALA A 14 17.53 -12.38 11.19
C ALA A 14 18.53 -13.52 11.37
N LEU A 15 19.45 -13.74 10.43
CA LEU A 15 20.55 -14.73 10.57
C LEU A 15 21.51 -14.36 11.71
N GLN A 16 21.57 -13.09 12.11
CA GLN A 16 22.33 -12.60 13.27
C GLN A 16 21.48 -12.58 14.56
N GLY A 17 20.28 -13.15 14.55
CA GLY A 17 19.35 -13.12 15.68
C GLY A 17 18.72 -11.75 15.95
N GLN A 18 18.81 -10.81 15.02
CA GLN A 18 18.25 -9.47 15.17
C GLN A 18 16.83 -9.39 14.56
N PRO A 19 15.80 -9.12 15.37
CA PRO A 19 14.45 -8.96 14.87
C PRO A 19 14.25 -7.62 14.17
N VAL A 20 13.21 -7.53 13.34
CA VAL A 20 12.82 -6.27 12.67
C VAL A 20 12.15 -5.35 13.68
N THR A 21 12.86 -4.29 14.07
CA THR A 21 12.39 -3.24 14.99
C THR A 21 12.21 -1.88 14.33
N ASP A 22 12.75 -1.70 13.13
CA ASP A 22 12.70 -0.47 12.34
C ASP A 22 12.47 -0.78 10.86
N THR A 23 12.09 0.24 10.12
CA THR A 23 11.81 0.19 8.69
C THR A 23 12.26 1.49 8.01
N PHE A 24 12.57 1.41 6.72
CA PHE A 24 12.94 2.57 5.92
C PHE A 24 11.70 3.11 5.20
N VAL A 25 11.39 4.40 5.44
CA VAL A 25 10.21 5.06 4.90
C VAL A 25 10.63 6.34 4.18
N THR A 26 10.31 6.45 2.91
CA THR A 26 10.51 7.69 2.15
C THR A 26 9.33 8.63 2.43
N VAL A 27 9.63 9.80 2.97
CA VAL A 27 8.66 10.88 3.21
C VAL A 27 8.91 11.98 2.18
N CYS A 28 7.90 12.31 1.37
CA CYS A 28 8.03 13.29 0.28
C CYS A 28 6.69 13.99 -0.02
N GLY A 29 6.68 14.84 -1.05
CA GLY A 29 5.53 15.69 -1.39
C GLY A 29 5.63 17.04 -0.70
N GLU A 30 4.52 17.54 -0.19
CA GLU A 30 4.41 18.82 0.56
C GLU A 30 5.04 18.72 1.96
N VAL A 31 6.35 18.45 2.02
CA VAL A 31 7.16 18.47 3.24
C VAL A 31 8.40 19.32 3.05
N LYS A 32 8.90 19.93 4.12
CA LYS A 32 10.03 20.86 4.04
C LYS A 32 11.33 20.19 3.60
N GLN A 33 11.56 18.95 4.04
CA GLN A 33 12.80 18.22 3.82
C GLN A 33 12.51 16.77 3.44
N PRO A 34 12.21 16.49 2.16
CA PRO A 34 12.01 15.11 1.71
C PRO A 34 13.20 14.23 2.07
N ALA A 35 12.95 13.09 2.70
CA ALA A 35 13.99 12.20 3.18
C ALA A 35 13.51 10.75 3.22
N THR A 36 14.45 9.82 3.14
CA THR A 36 14.22 8.43 3.50
C THR A 36 14.65 8.25 4.96
N LEU A 37 13.68 8.10 5.84
CA LEU A 37 13.88 8.00 7.27
C LEU A 37 13.97 6.54 7.70
N ARG A 38 14.80 6.25 8.70
CA ARG A 38 14.80 4.99 9.42
C ARG A 38 13.95 5.15 10.68
N LEU A 39 12.77 4.55 10.69
CA LEU A 39 11.74 4.73 11.72
C LEU A 39 11.59 3.47 12.56
N ALA A 40 11.46 3.62 13.88
CA ALA A 40 10.99 2.53 14.74
C ALA A 40 9.60 2.08 14.29
N VAL A 41 9.34 0.78 14.20
CA VAL A 41 8.01 0.25 13.89
C VAL A 41 7.04 0.70 14.98
N GLY A 42 5.91 1.26 14.57
CA GLY A 42 4.92 1.83 15.50
C GLY A 42 5.05 3.35 15.70
N THR A 43 6.04 4.01 15.09
CA THR A 43 6.10 5.49 15.01
C THR A 43 4.85 6.03 14.36
N SER A 44 4.27 7.11 14.87
CA SER A 44 3.10 7.74 14.23
C SER A 44 3.48 8.37 12.89
N ILE A 45 2.54 8.45 11.96
CA ILE A 45 2.74 9.17 10.69
C ILE A 45 3.01 10.66 10.97
N VAL A 46 2.41 11.24 12.01
CA VAL A 46 2.68 12.64 12.43
C VAL A 46 4.16 12.82 12.76
N ASP A 47 4.73 11.93 13.58
CA ASP A 47 6.16 12.01 13.95
C ASP A 47 7.06 11.83 12.72
N ALA A 48 6.69 10.92 11.81
CA ALA A 48 7.42 10.72 10.56
C ALA A 48 7.42 11.98 9.67
N LEU A 49 6.26 12.66 9.56
CA LEU A 49 6.15 13.92 8.82
C LEU A 49 6.92 15.06 9.52
N ALA A 50 6.86 15.13 10.85
CA ALA A 50 7.62 16.10 11.64
C ALA A 50 9.13 15.94 11.45
N ALA A 51 9.62 14.69 11.39
CA ALA A 51 11.03 14.39 11.11
C ALA A 51 11.49 14.79 9.70
N ALA A 52 10.56 14.91 8.74
CA ALA A 52 10.80 15.48 7.42
C ALA A 52 10.62 17.02 7.39
N GLY A 53 10.72 17.69 8.55
CA GLY A 53 10.58 19.13 8.71
C GLY A 53 9.15 19.65 8.74
N GLY A 54 8.16 18.76 8.79
CA GLY A 54 6.74 19.08 8.80
C GLY A 54 6.15 19.30 7.40
N VAL A 55 4.84 19.32 7.32
CA VAL A 55 4.07 19.52 6.10
C VAL A 55 4.05 21.01 5.73
N THR A 56 4.06 21.35 4.45
CA THR A 56 4.10 22.73 3.94
C THR A 56 2.73 23.28 3.52
N CYS A 57 1.73 22.41 3.33
CA CYS A 57 0.36 22.83 2.98
C CYS A 57 -0.59 22.74 4.18
N GLU A 58 -1.64 23.59 4.18
CA GLU A 58 -2.58 23.72 5.31
C GLU A 58 -3.47 22.48 5.52
N ASN A 59 -3.84 21.79 4.47
CA ASN A 59 -4.76 20.65 4.54
C ASN A 59 -4.18 19.45 3.74
N PRO A 60 -3.24 18.71 4.32
CA PRO A 60 -2.58 17.61 3.64
C PRO A 60 -3.45 16.36 3.57
N ALA A 61 -3.46 15.72 2.41
CA ALA A 61 -3.81 14.33 2.25
C ALA A 61 -2.53 13.50 2.25
N ILE A 62 -2.46 12.48 3.08
CA ILE A 62 -1.29 11.61 3.17
C ILE A 62 -1.59 10.30 2.44
N ILE A 63 -0.74 9.94 1.50
CA ILE A 63 -0.80 8.65 0.81
C ILE A 63 0.20 7.72 1.49
N HIS A 64 -0.29 6.62 2.03
CA HIS A 64 0.52 5.53 2.58
C HIS A 64 0.91 4.58 1.44
N GLY A 65 2.21 4.46 1.20
CA GLY A 65 2.78 3.74 0.07
C GLY A 65 3.08 4.64 -1.13
N GLY A 66 3.21 4.05 -2.31
CA GLY A 66 3.43 4.81 -3.54
C GLY A 66 2.16 5.47 -4.08
N PRO A 67 2.26 6.58 -4.82
CA PRO A 67 1.09 7.33 -5.27
C PRO A 67 0.13 6.54 -6.16
N VAL A 68 0.62 5.50 -6.85
CA VAL A 68 -0.24 4.71 -7.76
C VAL A 68 -0.96 3.58 -7.02
N MET A 69 -0.27 2.84 -6.15
CA MET A 69 -0.81 1.65 -5.47
C MET A 69 -1.20 1.90 -4.02
N GLY A 70 -0.75 3.00 -3.44
CA GLY A 70 -1.03 3.36 -2.06
C GLY A 70 -2.50 3.69 -1.79
N SER A 71 -2.79 3.95 -0.53
CA SER A 71 -4.10 4.37 -0.04
C SER A 71 -3.99 5.68 0.74
N LEU A 72 -5.07 6.45 0.77
CA LEU A 72 -5.14 7.61 1.65
C LEU A 72 -5.20 7.17 3.10
N VAL A 73 -4.46 7.86 3.93
CA VAL A 73 -4.46 7.69 5.39
C VAL A 73 -5.70 8.33 5.97
N GLU A 74 -6.42 7.61 6.83
CA GLU A 74 -7.60 8.13 7.52
C GLU A 74 -7.24 8.95 8.76
N SER A 75 -6.16 8.56 9.44
CA SER A 75 -5.66 9.25 10.63
C SER A 75 -4.14 9.35 10.59
N ALA A 76 -3.61 10.56 10.77
CA ALA A 76 -2.17 10.78 10.86
C ALA A 76 -1.54 10.19 12.15
N GLU A 77 -2.35 9.82 13.13
CA GLU A 77 -1.92 9.08 14.32
C GLU A 77 -1.70 7.57 14.04
N ALA A 78 -2.05 7.10 12.83
CA ALA A 78 -1.82 5.71 12.45
C ALA A 78 -0.32 5.36 12.50
N PRO A 79 0.01 4.15 12.98
CA PRO A 79 1.41 3.74 13.13
C PRO A 79 2.05 3.32 11.79
N VAL A 80 3.32 3.63 11.65
CA VAL A 80 4.20 3.06 10.64
C VAL A 80 4.40 1.57 10.95
N THR A 81 4.20 0.73 9.96
CA THR A 81 4.32 -0.73 10.08
C THR A 81 5.57 -1.25 9.34
N LYS A 82 5.89 -2.52 9.49
CA LYS A 82 6.96 -3.20 8.72
C LYS A 82 6.76 -3.10 7.20
N THR A 83 5.53 -2.88 6.75
CA THR A 83 5.16 -2.79 5.32
C THR A 83 5.05 -1.35 4.82
N THR A 84 5.14 -0.36 5.67
CA THR A 84 5.16 1.06 5.29
C THR A 84 6.48 1.40 4.63
N LYS A 85 6.45 1.84 3.35
CA LYS A 85 7.66 2.16 2.57
C LYS A 85 7.68 3.59 2.04
N GLY A 86 6.57 4.28 2.11
CA GLY A 86 6.47 5.67 1.67
C GLY A 86 5.28 6.38 2.27
N LEU A 87 5.44 7.67 2.48
CA LEU A 87 4.41 8.62 2.88
C LEU A 87 4.53 9.81 1.93
N VAL A 88 3.47 10.09 1.17
CA VAL A 88 3.44 11.21 0.23
C VAL A 88 2.38 12.20 0.68
N ALA A 89 2.81 13.39 1.10
CA ALA A 89 1.92 14.48 1.47
C ALA A 89 1.55 15.29 0.22
N LEU A 90 0.28 15.49 -0.03
CA LEU A 90 -0.25 16.30 -1.13
C LEU A 90 -1.37 17.21 -0.61
N PRO A 91 -1.64 18.35 -1.26
CA PRO A 91 -2.83 19.14 -0.94
C PRO A 91 -4.10 18.31 -1.11
N MET A 92 -5.09 18.49 -0.23
CA MET A 92 -6.35 17.73 -0.28
C MET A 92 -7.10 17.90 -1.60
N ASP A 93 -6.95 19.05 -2.25
CA ASP A 93 -7.56 19.38 -3.54
C ASP A 93 -6.72 18.96 -4.75
N HIS A 94 -5.56 18.33 -4.55
CA HIS A 94 -4.71 17.84 -5.63
C HIS A 94 -5.49 16.86 -6.53
N PRO A 95 -5.39 16.98 -7.89
CA PRO A 95 -6.16 16.15 -8.81
C PRO A 95 -6.02 14.62 -8.55
N HIS A 96 -4.83 14.19 -8.21
CA HIS A 96 -4.57 12.78 -7.89
C HIS A 96 -5.31 12.34 -6.61
N VAL A 97 -5.31 13.16 -5.55
CA VAL A 97 -6.04 12.91 -4.31
C VAL A 97 -7.55 12.85 -4.57
N ARG A 98 -8.10 13.79 -5.36
CA ARG A 98 -9.51 13.76 -5.78
C ARG A 98 -9.87 12.47 -6.51
N ARG A 99 -8.99 11.98 -7.39
CA ARG A 99 -9.18 10.68 -8.07
C ARG A 99 -9.19 9.52 -7.09
N MET A 100 -8.27 9.48 -6.13
CA MET A 100 -8.19 8.42 -5.12
C MET A 100 -9.43 8.39 -4.21
N ARG A 101 -10.01 9.54 -3.90
CA ARG A 101 -11.21 9.69 -3.05
C ARG A 101 -12.52 9.39 -3.76
N ARG A 102 -12.51 9.29 -5.10
CA ARG A 102 -13.74 9.08 -5.88
C ARG A 102 -14.36 7.72 -5.55
N PRO A 103 -15.64 7.65 -5.13
CA PRO A 103 -16.32 6.37 -4.92
C PRO A 103 -16.40 5.54 -6.18
N VAL A 104 -16.40 4.21 -6.05
CA VAL A 104 -16.53 3.28 -7.18
C VAL A 104 -17.87 3.45 -7.91
N SER A 105 -18.95 3.80 -7.21
CA SER A 105 -20.27 4.07 -7.80
C SER A 105 -20.19 5.16 -8.87
N VAL A 106 -19.49 6.25 -8.59
CA VAL A 106 -19.29 7.34 -9.57
C VAL A 106 -18.54 6.85 -10.82
N SER A 107 -17.56 5.96 -10.64
CA SER A 107 -16.85 5.36 -11.80
C SER A 107 -17.77 4.45 -12.61
N LEU A 108 -18.69 3.74 -11.98
CA LEU A 108 -19.66 2.86 -12.65
C LEU A 108 -20.75 3.66 -13.40
N GLU A 109 -21.32 4.68 -12.77
CA GLU A 109 -22.29 5.60 -13.40
C GLU A 109 -21.69 6.26 -14.63
N ARG A 110 -20.48 6.81 -14.51
CA ARG A 110 -19.78 7.42 -15.64
C ARG A 110 -19.37 6.41 -16.71
N ALA A 111 -19.15 5.13 -16.36
CA ALA A 111 -18.79 4.12 -17.33
C ALA A 111 -19.90 3.89 -18.36
N ILE A 112 -21.17 4.07 -17.97
CA ILE A 112 -22.32 3.91 -18.88
C ILE A 112 -22.27 4.92 -20.02
N THR A 113 -21.87 6.15 -19.76
CA THR A 113 -21.86 7.25 -20.76
C THR A 113 -20.49 7.53 -21.35
N ALA A 114 -19.41 7.38 -20.59
CA ALA A 114 -18.07 7.80 -20.98
C ALA A 114 -17.14 6.67 -21.45
N CYS A 115 -17.45 5.40 -21.17
CA CYS A 115 -16.60 4.28 -21.60
C CYS A 115 -16.81 3.97 -23.09
N CYS A 116 -15.96 4.48 -23.96
CA CYS A 116 -15.99 4.21 -25.40
C CYS A 116 -15.41 2.85 -25.82
N GLN A 117 -15.07 1.95 -24.87
CA GLN A 117 -14.51 0.62 -25.14
C GLN A 117 -13.22 0.64 -26.00
N CYS A 118 -12.40 1.67 -25.89
CA CYS A 118 -11.14 1.84 -26.63
C CYS A 118 -10.07 0.79 -26.30
N ARG A 119 -10.26 0.00 -25.24
CA ARG A 119 -9.37 -1.07 -24.76
C ARG A 119 -7.99 -0.63 -24.22
N GLN A 120 -7.62 0.64 -24.22
CA GLN A 120 -6.32 1.08 -23.72
C GLN A 120 -6.01 0.59 -22.30
N CYS A 121 -7.01 0.53 -21.42
CA CYS A 121 -6.86 -0.02 -20.07
C CYS A 121 -6.48 -1.50 -20.05
N SER A 122 -6.82 -2.27 -21.10
CA SER A 122 -6.42 -3.68 -21.25
C SER A 122 -5.08 -3.79 -21.99
N ASP A 123 -4.90 -3.01 -23.03
CA ASP A 123 -3.69 -3.04 -23.87
C ASP A 123 -2.43 -2.58 -23.12
N LEU A 124 -2.59 -1.72 -22.10
CA LEU A 124 -1.52 -1.27 -21.21
C LEU A 124 -1.50 -2.01 -19.85
N CYS A 125 -2.39 -2.98 -19.65
CA CYS A 125 -2.42 -3.73 -18.39
C CYS A 125 -1.19 -4.64 -18.24
N PRO A 126 -0.31 -4.44 -17.24
CA PRO A 126 0.88 -5.25 -17.08
C PRO A 126 0.57 -6.74 -16.89
N ARG A 127 -0.55 -7.06 -16.24
CA ARG A 127 -0.99 -8.45 -16.05
C ARG A 127 -1.44 -9.09 -17.36
N ALA A 128 -2.19 -8.34 -18.20
CA ALA A 128 -2.57 -8.81 -19.54
C ALA A 128 -1.33 -9.02 -20.43
N LEU A 129 -0.38 -8.08 -20.40
CA LEU A 129 0.87 -8.17 -21.15
C LEU A 129 1.75 -9.35 -20.72
N LEU A 130 1.67 -9.74 -19.44
CA LEU A 130 2.31 -10.96 -18.92
C LEU A 130 1.56 -12.24 -19.32
N GLY A 131 0.45 -12.15 -20.08
CA GLY A 131 -0.31 -13.28 -20.59
C GLY A 131 -1.42 -13.78 -19.67
N HIS A 132 -1.74 -13.06 -18.59
CA HIS A 132 -2.91 -13.40 -17.76
C HIS A 132 -4.21 -13.03 -18.49
N ASN A 133 -5.22 -13.88 -18.34
CA ASN A 133 -6.54 -13.64 -18.92
C ASN A 133 -7.33 -12.58 -18.15
N ILE A 134 -6.87 -11.32 -18.24
CA ILE A 134 -7.50 -10.15 -17.62
C ILE A 134 -7.73 -9.06 -18.66
N ALA A 135 -8.93 -8.51 -18.70
CA ALA A 135 -9.31 -7.48 -19.66
C ALA A 135 -10.11 -6.37 -18.96
N PRO A 136 -9.43 -5.31 -18.42
CA PRO A 136 -10.09 -4.22 -17.72
C PRO A 136 -11.25 -3.56 -18.45
N HIS A 137 -11.23 -3.45 -19.79
CA HIS A 137 -12.36 -2.91 -20.56
C HIS A 137 -13.63 -3.77 -20.44
N LYS A 138 -13.48 -5.10 -20.28
CA LYS A 138 -14.65 -6.02 -20.14
C LYS A 138 -15.33 -5.83 -18.79
N ILE A 139 -14.57 -5.70 -17.69
CA ILE A 139 -15.16 -5.48 -16.36
C ILE A 139 -15.91 -4.16 -16.28
N MET A 140 -15.41 -3.09 -16.95
CA MET A 140 -16.11 -1.80 -17.00
C MET A 140 -17.46 -1.92 -17.68
N ARG A 141 -17.54 -2.67 -18.79
CA ARG A 141 -18.79 -2.93 -19.50
C ARG A 141 -19.73 -3.82 -18.69
N ALA A 142 -19.20 -4.90 -18.12
CA ALA A 142 -19.98 -5.84 -17.33
C ALA A 142 -20.61 -5.19 -16.09
N ALA A 143 -19.82 -4.42 -15.34
CA ALA A 143 -20.27 -3.77 -14.11
C ALA A 143 -21.18 -2.56 -14.38
N GLY A 144 -20.92 -1.79 -15.46
CA GLY A 144 -21.74 -0.61 -15.79
C GLY A 144 -23.13 -0.98 -16.33
N TYR A 145 -23.23 -2.06 -17.10
CA TYR A 145 -24.47 -2.41 -17.79
C TYR A 145 -25.09 -3.75 -17.33
N ALA A 146 -24.45 -4.46 -16.40
CA ALA A 146 -24.85 -5.81 -15.96
C ALA A 146 -25.03 -6.81 -17.14
N LEU A 147 -24.24 -6.68 -18.20
CA LEU A 147 -24.45 -7.34 -19.50
C LEU A 147 -23.85 -8.74 -19.62
N THR A 148 -23.12 -9.23 -18.62
CA THR A 148 -22.50 -10.56 -18.75
C THR A 148 -22.88 -11.50 -17.64
N LYS A 149 -23.19 -12.74 -18.05
CA LYS A 149 -23.31 -13.91 -17.16
C LYS A 149 -22.00 -14.72 -17.12
N ASP A 150 -20.98 -14.34 -17.90
CA ASP A 150 -19.70 -15.05 -17.95
C ASP A 150 -18.91 -14.86 -16.63
N PRO A 151 -18.77 -15.92 -15.82
CA PRO A 151 -18.05 -15.81 -14.54
C PRO A 151 -16.58 -15.49 -14.72
N ALA A 152 -15.98 -15.74 -15.89
CA ALA A 152 -14.56 -15.45 -16.15
C ALA A 152 -14.28 -13.94 -16.12
N VAL A 153 -15.23 -13.11 -16.52
CA VAL A 153 -15.08 -11.64 -16.48
C VAL A 153 -14.98 -11.15 -15.03
N TRP A 154 -15.76 -11.75 -14.13
CA TRP A 154 -15.78 -11.37 -12.71
C TRP A 154 -14.57 -11.94 -11.96
N THR A 155 -14.26 -13.23 -12.16
CA THR A 155 -13.13 -13.89 -11.51
C THR A 155 -11.77 -13.38 -11.98
N ALA A 156 -11.69 -12.71 -13.15
CA ALA A 156 -10.50 -11.97 -13.58
C ALA A 156 -10.04 -10.93 -12.56
N ALA A 157 -10.92 -10.49 -11.63
CA ALA A 157 -10.54 -9.63 -10.51
C ALA A 157 -9.42 -10.21 -9.65
N PHE A 158 -9.34 -11.54 -9.49
CA PHE A 158 -8.24 -12.21 -8.77
C PHE A 158 -6.88 -12.06 -9.45
N LEU A 159 -6.85 -11.82 -10.75
CA LEU A 159 -5.62 -11.60 -11.52
C LEU A 159 -5.14 -10.15 -11.46
N CYS A 160 -5.98 -9.22 -11.00
CA CYS A 160 -5.62 -7.81 -10.90
C CYS A 160 -4.58 -7.59 -9.79
N SER A 161 -3.42 -7.01 -10.15
CA SER A 161 -2.37 -6.60 -9.19
C SER A 161 -2.60 -5.22 -8.58
N GLU A 162 -3.70 -4.55 -8.94
CA GLU A 162 -4.09 -3.23 -8.43
C GLU A 162 -3.05 -2.12 -8.70
N CYS A 163 -2.23 -2.30 -9.73
CA CYS A 163 -1.13 -1.38 -10.08
C CYS A 163 -1.57 0.02 -10.55
N GLY A 164 -2.86 0.25 -10.80
CA GLY A 164 -3.40 1.57 -11.14
C GLY A 164 -3.12 2.10 -12.54
N VAL A 165 -2.36 1.41 -13.39
CA VAL A 165 -2.06 1.88 -14.76
C VAL A 165 -3.34 2.11 -15.57
N CYS A 166 -4.34 1.25 -15.41
CA CYS A 166 -5.60 1.33 -16.15
C CYS A 166 -6.44 2.56 -15.83
N ASP A 167 -6.36 3.10 -14.61
CA ASP A 167 -7.11 4.28 -14.18
C ASP A 167 -6.26 5.56 -14.21
N THR A 168 -5.02 5.49 -13.75
CA THR A 168 -4.16 6.66 -13.63
C THR A 168 -3.58 7.09 -14.99
N PHE A 169 -3.26 6.15 -15.86
CA PHE A 169 -2.58 6.44 -17.13
C PHE A 169 -3.44 6.13 -18.35
N ALA A 170 -4.01 4.93 -18.45
CA ALA A 170 -4.60 4.44 -19.69
C ALA A 170 -5.98 5.03 -20.01
N CYS A 171 -6.80 5.33 -19.00
CA CYS A 171 -8.16 5.80 -19.23
C CYS A 171 -8.21 7.32 -19.51
N GLY A 172 -8.48 7.69 -20.77
CA GLY A 172 -8.68 9.09 -21.17
C GLY A 172 -10.00 9.68 -20.63
N ALA A 173 -11.00 8.85 -20.30
CA ALA A 173 -12.26 9.26 -19.69
C ALA A 173 -12.22 9.35 -18.17
N ASP A 174 -11.04 9.19 -17.55
CA ASP A 174 -10.84 9.25 -16.10
C ASP A 174 -11.75 8.29 -15.31
N LEU A 175 -11.94 7.07 -15.83
CA LEU A 175 -12.63 5.97 -15.15
C LEU A 175 -11.62 5.11 -14.39
N SER A 176 -12.09 4.35 -13.38
CA SER A 176 -11.22 3.53 -12.55
C SER A 176 -11.54 2.03 -12.64
N PRO A 177 -11.05 1.32 -13.67
CA PRO A 177 -11.19 -0.14 -13.74
C PRO A 177 -10.56 -0.86 -12.55
N ARG A 178 -9.48 -0.32 -11.96
CA ARG A 178 -8.84 -0.84 -10.75
C ARG A 178 -9.80 -0.87 -9.57
N GLN A 179 -10.52 0.23 -9.31
CA GLN A 179 -11.48 0.28 -8.19
C GLN A 179 -12.63 -0.71 -8.38
N VAL A 180 -13.10 -0.87 -9.61
CA VAL A 180 -14.11 -1.89 -9.93
C VAL A 180 -13.58 -3.29 -9.64
N TYR A 181 -12.35 -3.62 -10.09
CA TYR A 181 -11.74 -4.91 -9.77
C TYR A 181 -11.54 -5.11 -8.26
N ARG A 182 -11.12 -4.09 -7.52
CA ARG A 182 -10.99 -4.17 -6.04
C ARG A 182 -12.33 -4.48 -5.38
N SER A 183 -13.39 -3.77 -5.79
CA SER A 183 -14.74 -4.01 -5.27
C SER A 183 -15.23 -5.42 -5.57
N VAL A 184 -15.08 -5.88 -6.82
CA VAL A 184 -15.45 -7.23 -7.23
C VAL A 184 -14.63 -8.29 -6.48
N LYS A 185 -13.32 -8.11 -6.36
CA LYS A 185 -12.44 -9.01 -5.60
C LYS A 185 -12.89 -9.15 -4.13
N ALA A 186 -13.24 -8.03 -3.49
CA ALA A 186 -13.74 -8.04 -2.12
C ALA A 186 -15.09 -8.79 -2.00
N GLN A 187 -16.02 -8.57 -2.95
CA GLN A 187 -17.29 -9.27 -2.97
C GLN A 187 -17.13 -10.77 -3.20
N LEU A 188 -16.26 -11.18 -4.13
CA LEU A 188 -15.96 -12.58 -4.38
C LEU A 188 -15.34 -13.26 -3.16
N ALA A 189 -14.42 -12.56 -2.46
CA ALA A 189 -13.81 -13.07 -1.23
C ALA A 189 -14.85 -13.21 -0.11
N ALA A 190 -15.74 -12.24 0.07
CA ALA A 190 -16.83 -12.30 1.04
C ALA A 190 -17.82 -13.44 0.74
N ALA A 191 -18.05 -13.74 -0.53
CA ALA A 191 -18.86 -14.87 -0.98
C ALA A 191 -18.12 -16.23 -0.92
N GLY A 192 -16.88 -16.28 -0.42
CA GLY A 192 -16.10 -17.51 -0.32
C GLY A 192 -15.61 -18.08 -1.66
N VAL A 193 -15.70 -17.31 -2.75
CA VAL A 193 -15.24 -17.73 -4.07
C VAL A 193 -13.73 -17.79 -4.10
N LYS A 194 -13.17 -18.95 -4.41
CA LYS A 194 -11.73 -19.15 -4.56
C LYS A 194 -11.26 -18.76 -5.96
N ASN A 195 -10.00 -18.30 -6.05
CA ASN A 195 -9.37 -17.97 -7.33
C ASN A 195 -9.27 -19.22 -8.23
N PRO A 196 -9.97 -19.25 -9.38
CA PRO A 196 -9.95 -20.41 -10.30
C PRO A 196 -8.72 -20.40 -11.24
N HIS A 197 -7.99 -19.28 -11.33
CA HIS A 197 -6.90 -19.10 -12.27
C HIS A 197 -5.60 -19.73 -11.77
N LYS A 198 -5.22 -20.87 -12.33
CA LYS A 198 -4.02 -21.64 -11.97
C LYS A 198 -2.98 -21.71 -13.09
N ALA A 199 -3.31 -21.21 -14.29
CA ALA A 199 -2.42 -21.30 -15.45
C ALA A 199 -1.16 -20.44 -15.25
N THR A 200 -0.01 -20.94 -15.67
CA THR A 200 1.21 -20.16 -15.81
C THR A 200 1.10 -19.35 -17.10
N PRO A 201 1.10 -18.02 -17.02
CA PRO A 201 0.94 -17.19 -18.21
C PRO A 201 2.22 -17.15 -19.04
N THR A 202 2.08 -16.96 -20.35
CA THR A 202 3.17 -16.68 -21.27
C THR A 202 3.10 -15.21 -21.68
N PRO A 203 4.17 -14.42 -21.50
CA PRO A 203 4.18 -13.02 -21.88
C PRO A 203 3.86 -12.82 -23.36
N LEU A 204 3.09 -11.77 -23.65
CA LEU A 204 2.79 -11.35 -25.00
C LEU A 204 4.00 -10.65 -25.63
N GLU A 205 4.18 -10.74 -26.93
CA GLU A 205 5.25 -10.07 -27.67
C GLU A 205 5.18 -8.54 -27.52
N GLU A 206 3.96 -7.99 -27.41
CA GLU A 206 3.71 -6.56 -27.24
C GLU A 206 4.18 -5.99 -25.91
N LEU A 207 4.53 -6.82 -24.93
CA LEU A 207 5.03 -6.37 -23.63
C LEU A 207 6.18 -5.36 -23.74
N VAL A 208 7.08 -5.57 -24.71
CA VAL A 208 8.27 -4.71 -24.92
C VAL A 208 7.88 -3.31 -25.38
N TYR A 209 6.80 -3.19 -26.17
CA TYR A 209 6.36 -1.95 -26.81
C TYR A 209 5.31 -1.19 -26.03
N ARG A 210 4.64 -1.83 -25.07
CA ARG A 210 3.50 -1.27 -24.30
C ARG A 210 3.85 -0.93 -22.85
N ARG A 211 5.12 -0.79 -22.52
CA ARG A 211 5.56 -0.34 -21.20
C ARG A 211 5.21 1.14 -21.02
N VAL A 212 4.65 1.46 -19.86
CA VAL A 212 4.36 2.84 -19.49
C VAL A 212 5.61 3.50 -18.94
N PRO A 213 6.14 4.57 -19.56
CA PRO A 213 7.28 5.30 -19.03
C PRO A 213 6.93 5.97 -17.69
N THR A 214 7.81 5.81 -16.70
CA THR A 214 7.59 6.33 -15.34
C THR A 214 7.39 7.85 -15.34
N GLU A 215 8.17 8.60 -16.11
CA GLU A 215 8.05 10.05 -16.23
C GLU A 215 6.66 10.48 -16.72
N ARG A 216 6.12 9.82 -17.74
CA ARG A 216 4.77 10.09 -18.23
C ARG A 216 3.69 9.75 -17.22
N LEU A 217 3.92 8.71 -16.40
CA LEU A 217 3.00 8.35 -15.31
C LEU A 217 3.01 9.44 -14.22
N ILE A 218 4.18 9.94 -13.85
CA ILE A 218 4.35 11.05 -12.91
C ILE A 218 3.61 12.30 -13.42
N TRP A 219 3.82 12.67 -14.67
CA TRP A 219 3.11 13.75 -15.33
C TRP A 219 1.58 13.59 -15.27
N ARG A 220 1.11 12.39 -15.59
CA ARG A 220 -0.33 12.11 -15.61
C ARG A 220 -0.96 12.24 -14.22
N MET A 221 -0.17 12.09 -13.17
CA MET A 221 -0.59 12.30 -11.79
C MET A 221 -0.45 13.77 -11.33
N GLY A 222 0.26 14.61 -12.07
CA GLY A 222 0.61 15.98 -11.65
C GLY A 222 1.63 16.00 -10.52
N LEU A 223 2.55 15.05 -10.51
CA LEU A 223 3.53 14.87 -9.43
C LEU A 223 4.93 15.36 -9.77
N GLU A 224 5.14 15.99 -10.92
CA GLU A 224 6.45 16.54 -11.33
C GLU A 224 7.07 17.48 -10.30
N PRO A 225 6.30 18.40 -9.67
CA PRO A 225 6.87 19.30 -8.67
C PRO A 225 7.44 18.60 -7.45
N TYR A 226 7.04 17.34 -7.23
CA TYR A 226 7.42 16.53 -6.07
C TYR A 226 8.52 15.51 -6.39
N VAL A 227 9.05 15.52 -7.62
CA VAL A 227 10.18 14.66 -8.01
C VAL A 227 11.47 15.29 -7.49
N MET A 228 11.81 14.96 -6.24
CA MET A 228 12.97 15.46 -5.53
C MET A 228 13.78 14.33 -4.94
N GLY A 229 15.08 14.58 -4.67
CA GLY A 229 15.90 13.64 -3.93
C GLY A 229 15.41 13.49 -2.48
N ALA A 230 15.37 12.26 -2.01
CA ALA A 230 15.05 11.93 -0.61
C ALA A 230 16.24 11.20 0.02
N PRO A 231 17.24 11.93 0.52
CA PRO A 231 18.47 11.35 1.07
C PRO A 231 18.15 10.45 2.27
N LEU A 232 18.97 9.42 2.46
CA LEU A 232 18.83 8.50 3.59
C LEU A 232 19.36 9.14 4.88
N VAL A 233 18.49 9.25 5.87
CA VAL A 233 18.85 9.55 7.26
C VAL A 233 19.12 8.21 7.96
N ARG A 234 20.37 8.02 8.42
CA ARG A 234 20.83 6.72 8.96
C ARG A 234 20.42 6.50 10.40
N GLU A 235 20.28 7.58 11.17
CA GLU A 235 19.84 7.56 12.56
C GLU A 235 18.40 7.02 12.63
N VAL A 236 18.15 6.16 13.63
CA VAL A 236 16.80 5.64 13.87
C VAL A 236 16.02 6.70 14.64
N LEU A 237 14.89 7.13 14.07
CA LEU A 237 13.95 7.97 14.80
C LEU A 237 13.24 7.09 15.87
N LEU A 238 13.41 7.48 17.12
CA LEU A 238 12.82 6.83 18.28
C LEU A 238 11.82 7.81 18.92
N PRO A 239 10.51 7.73 18.63
CA PRO A 239 9.51 8.62 19.22
C PRO A 239 9.31 8.31 20.71
N ALA A 240 8.61 9.20 21.43
CA ALA A 240 8.27 8.98 22.84
C ALA A 240 7.32 7.80 23.04
N VAL A 241 6.40 7.56 22.09
CA VAL A 241 5.46 6.45 22.14
C VAL A 241 5.46 5.73 20.79
N VAL A 242 5.45 4.41 20.83
CA VAL A 242 5.23 3.56 19.64
C VAL A 242 3.98 2.71 19.82
N LYS A 243 3.22 2.51 18.75
CA LYS A 243 2.06 1.64 18.69
C LYS A 243 2.34 0.50 17.70
N VAL A 244 2.57 -0.70 18.20
CA VAL A 244 2.92 -1.87 17.38
C VAL A 244 1.64 -2.65 17.04
N PRO A 245 1.09 -2.54 15.82
CA PRO A 245 -0.11 -3.28 15.45
C PRO A 245 0.14 -4.78 15.44
N LEU A 246 -0.86 -5.55 15.91
CA LEU A 246 -0.79 -7.02 15.97
C LEU A 246 -1.03 -7.68 14.62
N LYS A 247 -1.46 -6.92 13.62
CA LYS A 247 -1.62 -7.36 12.23
C LYS A 247 -0.95 -6.38 11.27
N GLN A 248 0.23 -6.75 10.77
CA GLN A 248 0.99 -5.90 9.85
C GLN A 248 1.19 -6.55 8.46
N ASN A 249 0.87 -7.83 8.29
CA ASN A 249 1.10 -8.62 7.09
C ASN A 249 -0.02 -9.63 6.85
N ALA A 250 0.07 -10.39 5.77
CA ALA A 250 -0.83 -11.52 5.51
C ALA A 250 -0.61 -12.61 6.60
N GLY A 251 -1.69 -13.28 6.97
CA GLY A 251 -1.67 -14.33 7.99
C GLY A 251 -2.59 -14.03 9.17
N ALA A 252 -2.46 -14.81 10.22
CA ALA A 252 -3.24 -14.64 11.45
C ALA A 252 -2.83 -13.37 12.21
N VAL A 253 -3.77 -12.82 12.96
CA VAL A 253 -3.49 -11.75 13.93
C VAL A 253 -2.65 -12.35 15.06
N SER A 254 -1.58 -11.67 15.44
CA SER A 254 -0.73 -12.12 16.55
C SER A 254 -1.38 -11.84 17.89
N VAL A 255 -1.09 -12.71 18.86
CA VAL A 255 -1.56 -12.61 20.24
C VAL A 255 -0.47 -11.94 21.07
N PRO A 256 -0.78 -10.91 21.87
CA PRO A 256 0.19 -10.26 22.73
C PRO A 256 0.69 -11.23 23.82
N VAL A 257 1.99 -11.19 24.11
CA VAL A 257 2.66 -11.99 25.16
C VAL A 257 3.12 -11.12 26.33
N VAL A 258 2.85 -9.81 26.27
CA VAL A 258 3.20 -8.83 27.31
C VAL A 258 1.95 -8.24 27.95
N LYS A 259 2.11 -7.64 29.14
CA LYS A 259 1.03 -7.02 29.91
C LYS A 259 1.29 -5.52 30.10
N VAL A 260 0.20 -4.76 30.35
CA VAL A 260 0.29 -3.36 30.74
C VAL A 260 1.13 -3.22 32.01
N GLY A 261 2.04 -2.25 32.03
CA GLY A 261 3.00 -2.00 33.10
C GLY A 261 4.30 -2.82 32.99
N GLU A 262 4.39 -3.76 32.03
CA GLU A 262 5.61 -4.53 31.82
C GLU A 262 6.68 -3.70 31.14
N ARG A 263 7.91 -3.78 31.64
CA ARG A 263 9.10 -3.19 31.00
C ARG A 263 9.61 -4.11 29.90
N VAL A 264 9.81 -3.57 28.70
CA VAL A 264 10.34 -4.29 27.54
C VAL A 264 11.60 -3.64 26.99
N SER A 265 12.51 -4.46 26.52
CA SER A 265 13.72 -4.00 25.82
C SER A 265 13.48 -4.01 24.31
N ARG A 266 14.12 -3.11 23.57
CA ARG A 266 14.09 -3.13 22.11
C ARG A 266 14.54 -4.48 21.57
N GLY A 267 13.73 -5.09 20.68
CA GLY A 267 13.94 -6.43 20.16
C GLY A 267 13.27 -7.54 20.97
N GLN A 268 12.73 -7.27 22.16
CA GLN A 268 11.96 -8.25 22.92
C GLN A 268 10.67 -8.62 22.21
N LEU A 269 10.29 -9.90 22.23
CA LEU A 269 9.03 -10.39 21.68
C LEU A 269 7.84 -9.76 22.45
N VAL A 270 6.90 -9.15 21.74
CA VAL A 270 5.69 -8.56 22.34
C VAL A 270 4.41 -9.20 21.86
N ALA A 271 4.44 -9.85 20.70
CA ALA A 271 3.31 -10.66 20.23
C ALA A 271 3.77 -11.74 19.24
N GLU A 272 3.07 -12.87 19.22
CA GLU A 272 3.33 -13.98 18.30
C GLU A 272 2.04 -14.56 17.72
N PRO A 273 2.10 -15.19 16.53
CA PRO A 273 0.93 -15.83 15.94
C PRO A 273 0.45 -16.99 16.82
N PRO A 274 -0.87 -17.33 16.76
CA PRO A 274 -1.38 -18.53 17.40
C PRO A 274 -0.61 -19.79 16.95
N PRO A 275 -0.53 -20.83 17.80
CA PRO A 275 0.04 -22.12 17.41
C PRO A 275 -0.58 -22.60 16.08
N ASP A 276 0.24 -23.18 15.21
CA ASP A 276 -0.14 -23.74 13.89
C ASP A 276 -0.72 -22.74 12.88
N ALA A 277 -0.76 -21.43 13.19
CA ALA A 277 -1.19 -20.41 12.28
C ALA A 277 0.00 -19.71 11.58
N LEU A 278 -0.11 -19.53 10.26
CA LEU A 278 0.84 -18.70 9.53
C LEU A 278 0.70 -17.24 9.97
N GLY A 279 1.75 -16.65 10.50
CA GLY A 279 1.75 -15.27 10.98
C GLY A 279 3.17 -14.75 11.21
N ALA A 280 3.31 -13.56 11.78
CA ALA A 280 4.59 -12.95 12.07
C ALA A 280 4.71 -12.55 13.53
N ARG A 281 5.88 -12.78 14.11
CA ARG A 281 6.24 -12.26 15.42
C ARG A 281 6.43 -10.75 15.39
N HIS A 282 5.99 -10.08 16.44
CA HIS A 282 6.19 -8.65 16.64
C HIS A 282 7.09 -8.41 17.86
N HIS A 283 7.98 -7.43 17.72
CA HIS A 283 9.00 -7.11 18.72
C HIS A 283 8.91 -5.67 19.13
N ALA A 284 9.26 -5.36 20.36
CA ALA A 284 9.36 -3.96 20.82
C ALA A 284 10.37 -3.22 19.96
N SER A 285 9.96 -2.08 19.42
CA SER A 285 10.81 -1.23 18.58
C SER A 285 11.59 -0.20 19.37
N VAL A 286 11.21 0.02 20.64
CA VAL A 286 11.88 0.87 21.62
C VAL A 286 12.01 0.13 22.96
N THR A 287 12.94 0.56 23.82
CA THR A 287 12.97 0.14 25.23
C THR A 287 12.05 1.07 26.01
N GLY A 288 11.19 0.49 26.85
CA GLY A 288 10.21 1.28 27.60
C GLY A 288 9.19 0.45 28.33
N THR A 289 8.09 1.07 28.74
CA THR A 289 7.00 0.43 29.49
C THR A 289 5.77 0.27 28.61
N VAL A 290 5.13 -0.89 28.65
CA VAL A 290 3.87 -1.16 27.95
C VAL A 290 2.74 -0.40 28.63
N THR A 291 2.11 0.53 27.89
CA THR A 291 1.02 1.39 28.41
C THR A 291 -0.37 0.89 28.02
N ALA A 292 -0.50 0.17 26.91
CA ALA A 292 -1.76 -0.41 26.47
C ALA A 292 -1.54 -1.70 25.67
N VAL A 293 -2.51 -2.63 25.78
CA VAL A 293 -2.55 -3.89 25.04
C VAL A 293 -3.97 -4.08 24.50
N GLY A 294 -4.11 -4.18 23.17
CA GLY A 294 -5.40 -4.34 22.46
C GLY A 294 -5.16 -4.88 21.06
N ASN A 295 -5.67 -4.20 20.04
CA ASN A 295 -5.33 -4.50 18.63
C ASN A 295 -3.89 -4.10 18.25
N GLU A 296 -3.25 -3.37 19.15
CA GLU A 296 -1.86 -2.95 19.09
C GLU A 296 -1.25 -2.98 20.50
N VAL A 297 0.06 -3.06 20.59
CA VAL A 297 0.81 -2.89 21.83
C VAL A 297 1.42 -1.50 21.83
N SER A 298 1.02 -0.65 22.79
CA SER A 298 1.59 0.69 22.97
C SER A 298 2.72 0.63 23.98
N ILE A 299 3.86 1.24 23.63
CA ILE A 299 5.07 1.28 24.48
C ILE A 299 5.52 2.72 24.60
N GLU A 300 5.61 3.22 25.82
CA GLU A 300 6.20 4.51 26.14
C GLU A 300 7.71 4.33 26.34
N ARG A 301 8.50 5.05 25.54
CA ARG A 301 9.96 4.96 25.56
C ARG A 301 10.53 5.56 26.84
N GLU A 302 11.48 4.87 27.47
CA GLU A 302 12.33 5.44 28.51
C GLU A 302 13.26 6.51 27.92
N ALA A 303 13.49 7.57 28.68
CA ALA A 303 14.32 8.70 28.29
C ALA A 303 15.78 8.32 28.03
#